data_57fabe596a7de8366e741b5b3f54e345
#
_entry.id   57fabe596a7de8366e741b5b3f54e345
#
_cell.length_a   1.000
_cell.length_b   1.000
_cell.length_c   1.000
_cell.angle_alpha   90.00
_cell.angle_beta   90.00
_cell.angle_gamma   90.00
#
_symmetry.space_group_name_H-M   'P 1'
#
loop_
_entity.id
_entity.type
_entity.pdbx_description
1 polymer ?
#
loop_
_entity_poly.entity_id
_entity_poly.type
_entity_poly.pdbx_seq_one_letter_code
_entity_poly.pdbx_strand_id
1 'polypeptide(L)'
;MSQALIASMQRETQAIAAFVDALQQERTAIRAGDFQSLGELVQSKQELAQQIAQLGTARQAQMAALGIRVGSGRQLVGLHIDEGVAAAWRTLVLTARGAAEANTLNGAVVSAHLGYTQDALQTLRQRGDTATVYGRNGRAQAGPRGVSLASG
;
A
#
# COMPACT_ATOMS: atom_id res chain seq x y z
N MET A 1 -1.93 7.37 34.21
CA MET A 1 -1.88 6.10 33.43
C MET A 1 -2.72 6.18 32.17
N SER A 2 -3.98 6.57 32.26
CA SER A 2 -4.84 6.75 31.08
C SER A 2 -4.30 7.78 30.09
N GLN A 3 -3.74 8.86 30.57
CA GLN A 3 -3.18 9.90 29.69
C GLN A 3 -2.05 9.39 28.80
N ALA A 4 -1.20 8.52 29.34
CA ALA A 4 -0.12 7.93 28.54
C ALA A 4 -0.67 7.02 27.44
N LEU A 5 -1.72 6.25 27.73
CA LEU A 5 -2.39 5.40 26.74
C LEU A 5 -3.11 6.24 25.70
N ILE A 6 -3.81 7.29 26.10
CA ILE A 6 -4.46 8.22 25.18
C ILE A 6 -3.43 8.85 24.22
N ALA A 7 -2.32 9.35 24.77
CA ALA A 7 -1.25 9.92 23.96
C ALA A 7 -0.64 8.89 23.01
N SER A 8 -0.51 7.64 23.44
CA SER A 8 -0.03 6.56 22.58
C SER A 8 -0.99 6.29 21.42
N MET A 9 -2.29 6.19 21.70
CA MET A 9 -3.32 6.02 20.68
C MET A 9 -3.37 7.18 19.68
N GLN A 10 -3.20 8.41 20.18
CA GLN A 10 -3.17 9.60 19.34
C GLN A 10 -1.95 9.60 18.40
N ARG A 11 -0.78 9.23 18.90
CA ARG A 11 0.42 9.12 18.06
C ARG A 11 0.26 8.04 16.99
N GLU A 12 -0.32 6.91 17.34
CA GLU A 12 -0.61 5.85 16.38
C GLU A 12 -1.60 6.32 15.33
N THR A 13 -2.66 7.00 15.72
CA THR A 13 -3.64 7.60 14.81
C THR A 13 -3.00 8.58 13.84
N GLN A 14 -2.12 9.45 14.34
CA GLN A 14 -1.40 10.41 13.49
C GLN A 14 -0.48 9.71 12.47
N ALA A 15 0.22 8.66 12.89
CA ALA A 15 1.07 7.88 11.99
C ALA A 15 0.25 7.18 10.91
N ILE A 16 -0.92 6.64 11.26
CA ILE A 16 -1.83 6.02 10.28
C ILE A 16 -2.38 7.07 9.32
N ALA A 17 -2.74 8.26 9.80
CA ALA A 17 -3.19 9.36 8.94
C ALA A 17 -2.10 9.79 7.95
N ALA A 18 -0.85 9.85 8.39
CA ALA A 18 0.28 10.13 7.50
C ALA A 18 0.46 9.03 6.45
N PHE A 19 0.22 7.77 6.81
CA PHE A 19 0.23 6.65 5.88
C PHE A 19 -0.87 6.80 4.82
N VAL A 20 -2.07 7.21 5.20
CA VAL A 20 -3.18 7.48 4.27
C VAL A 20 -2.81 8.60 3.29
N ASP A 21 -2.18 9.67 3.78
CA ASP A 21 -1.71 10.75 2.92
C ASP A 21 -0.68 10.24 1.89
N ALA A 22 0.24 9.40 2.31
CA ALA A 22 1.21 8.77 1.41
C ALA A 22 0.51 7.90 0.36
N LEU A 23 -0.55 7.17 0.73
CA LEU A 23 -1.35 6.40 -0.21
C LEU A 23 -2.04 7.28 -1.26
N GLN A 24 -2.55 8.43 -0.86
CA GLN A 24 -3.17 9.39 -1.80
C GLN A 24 -2.13 9.95 -2.77
N GLN A 25 -0.96 10.31 -2.28
CA GLN A 25 0.14 10.78 -3.12
C GLN A 25 0.61 9.69 -4.08
N GLU A 26 0.66 8.45 -3.64
CA GLU A 26 0.99 7.30 -4.49
C GLU A 26 0.01 7.16 -5.64
N ARG A 27 -1.29 7.23 -5.39
CA ARG A 27 -2.31 7.18 -6.44
C ARG A 27 -2.16 8.31 -7.44
N THR A 28 -1.91 9.51 -6.96
CA THR A 28 -1.69 10.69 -7.82
C THR A 28 -0.46 10.49 -8.70
N ALA A 29 0.64 10.01 -8.13
CA ALA A 29 1.88 9.76 -8.86
C ALA A 29 1.70 8.66 -9.92
N ILE A 30 0.99 7.58 -9.60
CA ILE A 30 0.70 6.51 -10.56
C ILE A 30 -0.09 7.06 -11.75
N ARG A 31 -1.14 7.82 -11.50
CA ARG A 31 -1.98 8.41 -12.55
C ARG A 31 -1.23 9.40 -13.42
N ALA A 32 -0.30 10.14 -12.82
CA ALA A 32 0.53 11.11 -13.53
C ALA A 32 1.74 10.49 -14.25
N GLY A 33 2.04 9.22 -13.98
CA GLY A 33 3.25 8.57 -14.50
C GLY A 33 4.54 9.09 -13.86
N ASP A 34 4.44 9.67 -12.68
CA ASP A 34 5.59 10.21 -11.93
C ASP A 34 6.26 9.09 -11.12
N PHE A 35 7.10 8.31 -11.79
CA PHE A 35 7.75 7.15 -11.19
C PHE A 35 8.88 7.53 -10.22
N GLN A 36 9.44 8.72 -10.36
CA GLN A 36 10.46 9.20 -9.42
C GLN A 36 9.85 9.44 -8.05
N SER A 37 8.73 10.13 -7.97
CA SER A 37 8.00 10.33 -6.72
C SER A 37 7.54 9.03 -6.10
N LEU A 38 7.20 8.01 -6.91
CA LEU A 38 6.79 6.70 -6.41
C LEU A 38 7.89 6.02 -5.59
N GLY A 39 9.14 6.10 -6.01
CA GLY A 39 10.25 5.50 -5.26
C GLY A 39 10.38 6.08 -3.86
N GLU A 40 10.29 7.39 -3.73
CA GLU A 40 10.33 8.10 -2.45
C GLU A 40 9.12 7.75 -1.57
N LEU A 41 7.94 7.67 -2.17
CA LEU A 41 6.68 7.33 -1.48
C LEU A 41 6.69 5.89 -0.95
N VAL A 42 7.24 4.95 -1.71
CA VAL A 42 7.38 3.56 -1.26
C VAL A 42 8.23 3.49 -0.01
N GLN A 43 9.34 4.21 0.01
CA GLN A 43 10.21 4.26 1.19
C GLN A 43 9.51 4.90 2.38
N SER A 44 8.84 6.04 2.19
CA SER A 44 8.03 6.69 3.23
C SER A 44 6.97 5.76 3.81
N LYS A 45 6.27 5.02 2.96
CA LYS A 45 5.26 4.06 3.40
C LYS A 45 5.86 2.95 4.25
N GLN A 46 7.03 2.44 3.87
CA GLN A 46 7.70 1.39 4.65
C GLN A 46 8.11 1.90 6.03
N GLU A 47 8.66 3.10 6.10
CA GLU A 47 9.03 3.73 7.37
C GLU A 47 7.81 3.96 8.27
N LEU A 48 6.73 4.48 7.69
CA LEU A 48 5.47 4.69 8.41
C LEU A 48 4.87 3.37 8.88
N ALA A 49 4.90 2.33 8.05
CA ALA A 49 4.40 1.00 8.43
C ALA A 49 5.18 0.43 9.63
N GLN A 50 6.49 0.58 9.65
CA GLN A 50 7.31 0.16 10.79
C GLN A 50 6.99 0.96 12.04
N GLN A 51 6.85 2.28 11.90
CA GLN A 51 6.48 3.16 13.01
C GLN A 51 5.11 2.78 13.58
N ILE A 52 4.12 2.53 12.72
CA ILE A 52 2.78 2.11 13.13
C ILE A 52 2.84 0.78 13.88
N ALA A 53 3.62 -0.17 13.40
CA ALA A 53 3.80 -1.46 14.08
C ALA A 53 4.41 -1.30 15.48
N GLN A 54 5.42 -0.45 15.62
CA GLN A 54 6.04 -0.17 16.91
C GLN A 54 5.07 0.52 17.88
N LEU A 55 4.33 1.50 17.38
CA LEU A 55 3.33 2.21 18.18
C LEU A 55 2.20 1.26 18.63
N GLY A 56 1.76 0.38 17.75
CA GLY A 56 0.76 -0.65 18.07
C GLY A 56 1.24 -1.60 19.15
N THR A 57 2.49 -2.05 19.09
CA THR A 57 3.09 -2.91 20.13
C THR A 57 3.16 -2.18 21.46
N ALA A 58 3.59 -0.93 21.49
CA ALA A 58 3.64 -0.12 22.70
C ALA A 58 2.25 0.08 23.29
N ARG A 59 1.26 0.38 22.47
CA ARG A 59 -0.14 0.50 22.92
C ARG A 59 -0.65 -0.80 23.54
N GLN A 60 -0.40 -1.93 22.87
CA GLN A 60 -0.82 -3.23 23.39
C GLN A 60 -0.22 -3.53 24.78
N ALA A 61 1.05 -3.21 24.96
CA ALA A 61 1.72 -3.38 26.25
C ALA A 61 1.10 -2.49 27.33
N GLN A 62 0.80 -1.23 27.00
CA GLN A 62 0.14 -0.31 27.92
C GLN A 62 -1.28 -0.77 28.28
N MET A 63 -2.03 -1.24 27.30
CA MET A 63 -3.37 -1.78 27.50
C MET A 63 -3.31 -3.00 28.43
N ALA A 64 -2.40 -3.93 28.17
CA ALA A 64 -2.23 -5.12 29.01
C ALA A 64 -1.89 -4.74 30.45
N ALA A 65 -1.01 -3.77 30.66
CA ALA A 65 -0.65 -3.28 31.99
C ALA A 65 -1.85 -2.67 32.73
N LEU A 66 -2.83 -2.14 32.01
CA LEU A 66 -4.06 -1.58 32.59
C LEU A 66 -5.23 -2.57 32.65
N GLY A 67 -5.01 -3.82 32.27
CA GLY A 67 -6.07 -4.82 32.21
C GLY A 67 -7.11 -4.56 31.14
N ILE A 68 -6.75 -3.82 30.09
CA ILE A 68 -7.64 -3.49 28.98
C ILE A 68 -7.33 -4.43 27.82
N ARG A 69 -8.35 -4.98 27.21
CA ARG A 69 -8.25 -5.85 26.03
C ARG A 69 -9.27 -5.46 24.98
N VAL A 70 -9.08 -5.96 23.79
CA VAL A 70 -10.01 -5.73 22.66
C VAL A 70 -10.96 -6.91 22.57
N GLY A 71 -12.25 -6.65 22.57
CA GLY A 71 -13.29 -7.65 22.41
C GLY A 71 -13.53 -7.99 20.94
N SER A 72 -14.45 -8.94 20.70
CA SER A 72 -14.75 -9.48 19.37
C SER A 72 -15.28 -8.43 18.39
N GLY A 73 -15.98 -7.41 18.87
CA GLY A 73 -16.47 -6.29 18.07
C GLY A 73 -15.51 -5.11 18.02
N ARG A 74 -14.23 -5.33 18.34
CA ARG A 74 -13.20 -4.28 18.45
C ARG A 74 -13.47 -3.22 19.52
N GLN A 75 -14.41 -3.48 20.42
CA GLN A 75 -14.61 -2.62 21.58
C GLN A 75 -13.57 -2.91 22.65
N LEU A 76 -13.26 -1.90 23.46
CA LEU A 76 -12.42 -2.09 24.62
C LEU A 76 -13.19 -2.79 25.75
N VAL A 77 -12.53 -3.73 26.39
CA VAL A 77 -13.06 -4.47 27.54
C VAL A 77 -12.06 -4.36 28.68
N GLY A 78 -12.54 -3.90 29.83
CA GLY A 78 -11.72 -3.74 31.03
C GLY A 78 -12.49 -3.01 32.12
N LEU A 79 -11.90 -2.95 33.32
CA LEU A 79 -12.60 -2.41 34.51
C LEU A 79 -12.56 -0.89 34.60
N HIS A 80 -11.55 -0.24 34.03
CA HIS A 80 -11.32 1.20 34.20
C HIS A 80 -11.08 1.88 32.85
N ILE A 81 -12.08 1.83 31.99
CA ILE A 81 -12.02 2.50 30.69
C ILE A 81 -12.76 3.83 30.83
N ASP A 82 -12.01 4.92 30.92
CA ASP A 82 -12.60 6.25 30.91
C ASP A 82 -12.99 6.70 29.50
N GLU A 83 -13.78 7.75 29.39
CA GLU A 83 -14.27 8.25 28.11
C GLU A 83 -13.14 8.75 27.21
N GLY A 84 -12.06 9.28 27.78
CA GLY A 84 -10.90 9.72 26.99
C GLY A 84 -10.24 8.55 26.27
N VAL A 85 -10.05 7.43 26.96
CA VAL A 85 -9.51 6.20 26.39
C VAL A 85 -10.46 5.64 25.33
N ALA A 86 -11.74 5.59 25.64
CA ALA A 86 -12.76 5.10 24.69
C ALA A 86 -12.82 5.94 23.42
N ALA A 87 -12.78 7.26 23.56
CA ALA A 87 -12.80 8.18 22.42
C ALA A 87 -11.54 8.04 21.56
N ALA A 88 -10.37 8.00 22.16
CA ALA A 88 -9.10 7.82 21.44
C ALA A 88 -9.08 6.49 20.70
N TRP A 89 -9.60 5.43 21.31
CA TRP A 89 -9.72 4.12 20.67
C TRP A 89 -10.66 4.14 19.49
N ARG A 90 -11.84 4.75 19.60
CA ARG A 90 -12.78 4.87 18.48
C ARG A 90 -12.14 5.59 17.30
N THR A 91 -11.43 6.67 17.55
CA THR A 91 -10.73 7.43 16.51
C THR A 91 -9.65 6.58 15.85
N LEU A 92 -8.86 5.85 16.63
CA LEU A 92 -7.82 4.96 16.13
C LEU A 92 -8.41 3.87 15.23
N VAL A 93 -9.48 3.21 15.67
CA VAL A 93 -10.15 2.14 14.90
C VAL A 93 -10.71 2.67 13.59
N LEU A 94 -11.37 3.82 13.60
CA LEU A 94 -11.93 4.43 12.38
C LEU A 94 -10.81 4.82 11.41
N THR A 95 -9.73 5.40 11.90
CA THR A 95 -8.58 5.79 11.07
C THR A 95 -7.90 4.57 10.49
N ALA A 96 -7.71 3.51 11.27
CA ALA A 96 -7.13 2.26 10.79
C ALA A 96 -7.99 1.58 9.73
N ARG A 97 -9.31 1.60 9.91
CA ARG A 97 -10.24 1.07 8.90
C ARG A 97 -10.15 1.84 7.60
N GLY A 98 -10.16 3.17 7.66
CA GLY A 98 -9.97 4.03 6.48
C GLY A 98 -8.65 3.78 5.78
N ALA A 99 -7.57 3.56 6.54
CA ALA A 99 -6.26 3.21 5.99
C ALA A 99 -6.28 1.86 5.26
N ALA A 100 -6.93 0.86 5.83
CA ALA A 100 -7.06 -0.46 5.20
C ALA A 100 -7.84 -0.38 3.88
N GLU A 101 -8.92 0.39 3.85
CA GLU A 101 -9.71 0.63 2.63
C GLU A 101 -8.88 1.36 1.58
N ALA A 102 -8.16 2.41 1.97
CA ALA A 102 -7.30 3.17 1.06
C ALA A 102 -6.15 2.30 0.51
N ASN A 103 -5.59 1.44 1.33
CA ASN A 103 -4.53 0.53 0.90
C ASN A 103 -5.05 -0.51 -0.10
N THR A 104 -6.24 -1.05 0.12
CA THR A 104 -6.92 -1.95 -0.82
C THR A 104 -7.17 -1.25 -2.16
N LEU A 105 -7.67 -0.01 -2.12
CA LEU A 105 -7.90 0.79 -3.32
C LEU A 105 -6.59 1.02 -4.09
N ASN A 106 -5.51 1.36 -3.39
CA ASN A 106 -4.20 1.55 -4.03
C ASN A 106 -3.70 0.26 -4.68
N GLY A 107 -3.90 -0.88 -4.04
CA GLY A 107 -3.57 -2.17 -4.62
C GLY A 107 -4.29 -2.42 -5.94
N ALA A 108 -5.58 -2.10 -6.00
CA ALA A 108 -6.37 -2.21 -7.22
C ALA A 108 -5.88 -1.25 -8.31
N VAL A 109 -5.54 -0.01 -7.96
CA VAL A 109 -5.01 0.99 -8.90
C VAL A 109 -3.66 0.54 -9.46
N VAL A 110 -2.78 0.03 -8.62
CA VAL A 110 -1.47 -0.49 -9.04
C VAL A 110 -1.64 -1.68 -9.98
N SER A 111 -2.52 -2.62 -9.65
CA SER A 111 -2.78 -3.80 -10.49
C SER A 111 -3.34 -3.42 -11.85
N ALA A 112 -4.29 -2.49 -11.90
CA ALA A 112 -4.86 -1.99 -13.14
C ALA A 112 -3.79 -1.32 -14.00
N HIS A 113 -2.94 -0.49 -13.39
CA HIS A 113 -1.86 0.19 -14.09
C HIS A 113 -0.81 -0.78 -14.62
N LEU A 114 -0.43 -1.78 -13.83
CA LEU A 114 0.48 -2.84 -14.26
C LEU A 114 -0.10 -3.63 -15.44
N GLY A 115 -1.36 -4.02 -15.37
CA GLY A 115 -2.05 -4.71 -16.46
C GLY A 115 -2.00 -3.91 -17.76
N TYR A 116 -2.33 -2.63 -17.68
CA TYR A 116 -2.25 -1.71 -18.82
C TYR A 116 -0.83 -1.62 -19.40
N THR A 117 0.17 -1.52 -18.55
CA THR A 117 1.57 -1.44 -18.95
C THR A 117 2.03 -2.74 -19.61
N GLN A 118 1.63 -3.89 -19.08
CA GLN A 118 1.95 -5.19 -19.66
C GLN A 118 1.33 -5.34 -21.05
N ASP A 119 0.09 -4.94 -21.22
CA ASP A 119 -0.59 -4.97 -22.51
C ASP A 119 0.12 -4.07 -23.54
N ALA A 120 0.51 -2.87 -23.12
CA ALA A 120 1.26 -1.95 -23.98
C ALA A 120 2.61 -2.52 -24.37
N LEU A 121 3.34 -3.12 -23.45
CA LEU A 121 4.62 -3.77 -23.72
C LEU A 121 4.47 -4.96 -24.65
N GLN A 122 3.42 -5.75 -24.49
CA GLN A 122 3.14 -6.88 -25.36
C GLN A 122 2.84 -6.41 -26.79
N THR A 123 2.05 -5.34 -26.95
CA THR A 123 1.77 -4.73 -28.24
C THR A 123 3.06 -4.25 -28.93
N LEU A 124 3.93 -3.57 -28.19
CA LEU A 124 5.22 -3.10 -28.72
C LEU A 124 6.12 -4.27 -29.11
N ARG A 125 6.13 -5.32 -28.32
CA ARG A 125 6.89 -6.54 -28.62
C ARG A 125 6.41 -7.18 -29.92
N GLN A 126 5.10 -7.32 -30.09
CA GLN A 126 4.52 -7.85 -31.33
C GLN A 126 4.90 -7.03 -32.54
N ARG A 127 4.90 -5.72 -32.44
CA ARG A 127 5.35 -4.82 -33.52
C ARG A 127 6.82 -4.98 -33.80
N GLY A 128 7.62 -5.13 -32.73
CA GLY A 128 9.04 -5.39 -32.86
C GLY A 128 9.34 -6.69 -33.57
N ASP A 129 8.65 -7.74 -33.20
CA ASP A 129 8.78 -9.06 -33.83
C ASP A 129 8.40 -9.00 -35.33
N THR A 130 7.32 -8.31 -35.65
CA THR A 130 6.91 -8.08 -37.03
C THR A 130 7.97 -7.32 -37.84
N ALA A 131 8.53 -6.26 -37.27
CA ALA A 131 9.60 -5.50 -37.88
C ALA A 131 10.85 -6.34 -38.09
N THR A 132 11.15 -7.22 -37.15
CA THR A 132 12.27 -8.15 -37.26
C THR A 132 12.06 -9.16 -38.40
N VAL A 133 10.85 -9.66 -38.53
CA VAL A 133 10.51 -10.62 -39.60
C VAL A 133 10.68 -10.01 -40.99
N TYR A 134 10.31 -8.75 -41.18
CA TYR A 134 10.40 -8.03 -42.44
C TYR A 134 11.62 -7.13 -42.53
N GLY A 135 12.61 -7.33 -41.65
CA GLY A 135 13.77 -6.46 -41.61
C GLY A 135 14.80 -6.74 -42.70
N ARG A 136 15.68 -5.81 -42.84
CA ARG A 136 16.90 -5.84 -43.67
C ARG A 136 16.74 -6.25 -45.12
N ASN A 137 16.58 -7.53 -45.39
CA ASN A 137 16.61 -8.08 -46.72
C ASN A 137 15.23 -8.48 -47.23
N GLY A 138 14.17 -8.03 -46.58
CA GLY A 138 12.83 -8.43 -46.93
C GLY A 138 12.54 -9.92 -46.64
N ARG A 139 13.45 -10.59 -45.96
CA ARG A 139 13.25 -11.97 -45.59
C ARG A 139 12.68 -12.07 -44.19
N ALA A 140 11.88 -13.07 -43.99
CA ALA A 140 11.44 -13.44 -42.64
C ALA A 140 12.66 -13.77 -41.82
N GLN A 141 12.80 -13.13 -40.67
CA GLN A 141 13.85 -13.38 -39.71
C GLN A 141 13.25 -13.91 -38.43
N ALA A 142 14.03 -14.69 -37.74
CA ALA A 142 13.65 -15.13 -36.44
C ALA A 142 13.59 -13.95 -35.49
N GLY A 143 12.44 -13.73 -34.86
CA GLY A 143 12.32 -12.83 -33.72
C GLY A 143 12.98 -13.43 -32.48
N PRO A 144 12.80 -12.83 -31.31
CA PRO A 144 13.34 -13.42 -30.08
C PRO A 144 12.86 -14.83 -29.81
N ARG A 145 11.74 -15.17 -30.41
CA ARG A 145 11.25 -16.53 -30.48
C ARG A 145 11.23 -17.00 -31.91
N GLY A 146 11.98 -16.31 -32.70
CA GLY A 146 11.92 -16.48 -34.13
C GLY A 146 12.35 -17.82 -34.62
N VAL A 147 12.84 -18.64 -33.72
CA VAL A 147 13.14 -20.03 -34.03
C VAL A 147 12.01 -20.68 -34.80
N SER A 148 10.81 -20.46 -34.33
CA SER A 148 9.63 -20.99 -35.02
C SER A 148 9.41 -20.35 -36.37
N LEU A 149 9.80 -19.10 -36.53
CA LEU A 149 9.69 -18.39 -37.79
C LEU A 149 10.79 -18.80 -38.76
N ALA A 150 11.97 -19.03 -38.21
CA ALA A 150 13.10 -19.46 -39.03
C ALA A 150 12.97 -20.89 -39.51
N SER A 151 12.37 -21.73 -38.71
CA SER A 151 12.19 -23.13 -39.03
C SER A 151 10.91 -23.42 -39.79
N GLY A 152 10.05 -22.43 -39.80
CA GLY A 152 8.76 -22.59 -40.50
C GLY A 152 8.83 -22.49 -41.97
#